data_9ec1b84c41ec223cd7afde219089aa37
#
_entry.id   9ec1b84c41ec223cd7afde219089aa37
#
_cell.length_a   1.000
_cell.length_b   1.000
_cell.length_c   1.000
_cell.angle_alpha   90.00
_cell.angle_beta   90.00
_cell.angle_gamma   90.00
#
_symmetry.space_group_name_H-M   'P 1'
#
loop_
_entity.id
_entity.type
_entity.pdbx_description
1 polymer ?
#
loop_
_entity_poly.entity_id
_entity_poly.type
_entity_poly.pdbx_seq_one_letter_code
_entity_poly.pdbx_strand_id
1 'polypeptide(L)'
;MATPNVVLIVYDQLAASWLEAGLRGAADLPNFARLAGQGTYFSRCFSTNPVCSPARASIATGLRSSAHGVMQLGYALSPELPTFMGALSEAGWHTAACGKLHLRPHWESLEPDYRPYGFSEQHITEDPRGGAWLDWVRAEHPEHFRAVLTTIWAREMDEFSEYGPQRENLAELMAGLPMPGNVYELPFPARVSQSNWITDRALDSIASTPPGQSLLCQIGYVQPHNPYAPPRGFRRFVNFDYVPEPVPAAWRDDPLTPPAFNARAAVAEKHEWRAVREHYFADMVHLDRQLGRVLDGLADAGRERDTYVIALADHGDLLLDHGLIYKDSFHYDACVRVPLLISGPGLAQGQVCDDLAAIEDIYPTILEAAGLPCPRPDERRPVPGQPTAPFCAGRSLLELARGRTPADWREAVFIESFNNLDSRLPGNWVKTVRTADARYSLYGEGAGEQLFDLAADPDEQENLAADPTHRRFRQQMRDLLLQHLLVERYPHPPRDLFRLGVH
;
A
#
# COMPACT_ATOMS: atom_id res chain seq x y z
N MET A 1 29.99 5.19 13.15
CA MET A 1 28.81 4.33 13.38
C MET A 1 28.58 3.60 12.08
N ALA A 2 28.23 2.30 12.11
CA ALA A 2 27.83 1.61 10.90
C ALA A 2 26.62 2.35 10.29
N THR A 3 26.60 2.52 8.98
CA THR A 3 25.45 3.09 8.28
C THR A 3 24.32 2.07 8.34
N PRO A 4 23.10 2.45 8.77
CA PRO A 4 22.00 1.51 8.90
C PRO A 4 21.55 0.99 7.52
N ASN A 5 20.88 -0.16 7.52
CA ASN A 5 20.15 -0.66 6.37
C ASN A 5 18.64 -0.36 6.54
N VAL A 6 17.91 -0.41 5.44
CA VAL A 6 16.45 -0.34 5.43
C VAL A 6 15.89 -1.49 4.61
N VAL A 7 15.00 -2.26 5.21
CA VAL A 7 14.14 -3.24 4.51
C VAL A 7 12.72 -2.72 4.58
N LEU A 8 12.17 -2.34 3.43
CA LEU A 8 10.80 -1.87 3.28
C LEU A 8 9.95 -2.99 2.66
N ILE A 9 8.97 -3.48 3.41
CA ILE A 9 8.04 -4.52 2.94
C ILE A 9 6.68 -3.88 2.73
N VAL A 10 6.17 -3.95 1.50
CA VAL A 10 4.84 -3.44 1.13
C VAL A 10 3.95 -4.60 0.69
N TYR A 11 2.93 -4.88 1.48
CA TYR A 11 1.87 -5.83 1.12
C TYR A 11 0.80 -5.10 0.31
N ASP A 12 0.27 -5.76 -0.72
CA ASP A 12 -0.82 -5.20 -1.50
C ASP A 12 -2.17 -5.57 -0.89
N GLN A 13 -2.99 -4.56 -0.58
CA GLN A 13 -4.37 -4.73 -0.19
C GLN A 13 -4.56 -5.43 1.20
N LEU A 14 -3.65 -5.19 2.16
CA LEU A 14 -3.75 -5.71 3.52
C LEU A 14 -4.31 -4.64 4.47
N ALA A 15 -5.52 -4.84 5.00
CA ALA A 15 -6.08 -3.95 6.02
C ALA A 15 -5.54 -4.23 7.42
N ALA A 16 -5.44 -3.19 8.24
CA ALA A 16 -5.02 -3.31 9.64
C ALA A 16 -5.98 -4.21 10.45
N SER A 17 -7.29 -4.07 10.24
CA SER A 17 -8.31 -4.88 10.91
C SER A 17 -8.15 -6.38 10.67
N TRP A 18 -7.74 -6.77 9.45
CA TRP A 18 -7.51 -8.18 9.11
C TRP A 18 -6.23 -8.72 9.73
N LEU A 19 -5.13 -7.94 9.76
CA LEU A 19 -3.93 -8.34 10.47
C LEU A 19 -4.21 -8.48 11.97
N GLU A 20 -4.93 -7.53 12.57
CA GLU A 20 -5.33 -7.56 13.98
C GLU A 20 -6.21 -8.78 14.30
N ALA A 21 -7.18 -9.12 13.43
CA ALA A 21 -7.99 -10.33 13.59
C ALA A 21 -7.13 -11.61 13.51
N GLY A 22 -6.18 -11.65 12.57
CA GLY A 22 -5.20 -12.73 12.46
C GLY A 22 -4.40 -12.91 13.73
N LEU A 23 -3.82 -11.84 14.27
CA LEU A 23 -3.04 -11.84 15.50
C LEU A 23 -3.88 -12.18 16.74
N ARG A 24 -5.20 -11.93 16.73
CA ARG A 24 -6.14 -12.36 17.77
C ARG A 24 -6.56 -13.83 17.64
N GLY A 25 -6.05 -14.58 16.66
CA GLY A 25 -6.25 -16.01 16.54
C GLY A 25 -6.98 -16.49 15.28
N ALA A 26 -7.40 -15.61 14.38
CA ALA A 26 -8.02 -16.01 13.11
C ALA A 26 -7.01 -16.68 12.15
N ALA A 27 -5.70 -16.42 12.32
CA ALA A 27 -4.65 -17.03 11.52
C ALA A 27 -3.36 -17.22 12.34
N ASP A 28 -2.53 -18.20 11.94
CA ASP A 28 -1.23 -18.47 12.57
C ASP A 28 -0.16 -17.52 11.99
N LEU A 29 0.10 -16.40 12.68
CA LEU A 29 0.97 -15.29 12.25
C LEU A 29 2.14 -15.02 13.23
N PRO A 30 3.01 -16.00 13.52
CA PRO A 30 4.08 -15.85 14.51
C PRO A 30 5.14 -14.80 14.12
N ASN A 31 5.38 -14.56 12.83
CA ASN A 31 6.41 -13.63 12.38
C ASN A 31 5.94 -12.18 12.35
N PHE A 32 4.65 -11.92 12.06
CA PHE A 32 4.06 -10.61 12.32
C PHE A 32 4.07 -10.29 13.82
N ALA A 33 3.74 -11.27 14.68
CA ALA A 33 3.84 -11.10 16.14
C ALA A 33 5.30 -10.85 16.58
N ARG A 34 6.28 -11.57 16.00
CA ARG A 34 7.72 -11.35 16.24
C ARG A 34 8.12 -9.92 15.89
N LEU A 35 7.77 -9.43 14.69
CA LEU A 35 8.11 -8.09 14.26
C LEU A 35 7.45 -7.02 15.15
N ALA A 36 6.18 -7.20 15.51
CA ALA A 36 5.47 -6.32 16.45
C ALA A 36 6.14 -6.30 17.84
N GLY A 37 6.60 -7.46 18.32
CA GLY A 37 7.35 -7.57 19.58
C GLY A 37 8.75 -6.94 19.53
N GLN A 38 9.36 -6.84 18.38
CA GLN A 38 10.69 -6.25 18.16
C GLN A 38 10.65 -4.75 17.88
N GLY A 39 9.48 -4.15 17.65
CA GLY A 39 9.31 -2.76 17.24
C GLY A 39 8.03 -2.11 17.74
N THR A 40 7.54 -1.17 16.97
CA THR A 40 6.30 -0.42 17.20
C THR A 40 5.26 -0.81 16.15
N TYR A 41 4.06 -1.17 16.60
CA TYR A 41 2.86 -1.28 15.77
C TYR A 41 2.09 0.04 15.80
N PHE A 42 1.84 0.63 14.64
CA PHE A 42 1.01 1.83 14.49
C PHE A 42 -0.43 1.41 14.20
N SER A 43 -1.30 1.53 15.19
CA SER A 43 -2.69 1.09 15.10
C SER A 43 -3.56 1.98 14.20
N ARG A 44 -3.11 3.23 13.94
CA ARG A 44 -3.83 4.26 13.20
C ARG A 44 -3.01 4.81 12.03
N CYS A 45 -2.51 3.91 11.17
CA CYS A 45 -1.87 4.28 9.90
C CYS A 45 -2.89 4.20 8.77
N PHE A 46 -2.90 5.22 7.89
CA PHE A 46 -3.88 5.35 6.82
C PHE A 46 -3.22 5.45 5.45
N SER A 47 -3.80 4.74 4.49
CA SER A 47 -3.56 4.99 3.07
C SER A 47 -4.20 6.32 2.68
N THR A 48 -3.45 7.19 2.04
CA THR A 48 -3.96 8.50 1.59
C THR A 48 -4.60 8.48 0.21
N ASN A 49 -4.51 7.33 -0.45
CA ASN A 49 -5.33 6.97 -1.61
C ASN A 49 -5.41 5.44 -1.68
N PRO A 50 -6.57 4.80 -1.44
CA PRO A 50 -6.67 3.35 -1.38
C PRO A 50 -6.70 2.70 -2.78
N VAL A 51 -5.74 3.06 -3.62
CA VAL A 51 -5.47 2.47 -4.94
C VAL A 51 -3.96 2.28 -5.08
N CYS A 52 -3.53 1.15 -5.61
CA CYS A 52 -2.13 0.70 -5.58
C CYS A 52 -1.12 1.73 -6.11
N SER A 53 -1.22 2.17 -7.39
CA SER A 53 -0.24 3.11 -7.97
C SER A 53 -0.19 4.45 -7.23
N PRO A 54 -1.32 5.13 -6.93
CA PRO A 54 -1.32 6.35 -6.12
C PRO A 54 -0.70 6.16 -4.73
N ALA A 55 -1.09 5.10 -4.01
CA ALA A 55 -0.56 4.81 -2.68
C ALA A 55 0.95 4.59 -2.70
N ARG A 56 1.44 3.77 -3.65
CA ARG A 56 2.87 3.47 -3.78
C ARG A 56 3.67 4.67 -4.22
N ALA A 57 3.11 5.54 -5.07
CA ALA A 57 3.71 6.84 -5.40
C ALA A 57 3.80 7.75 -4.16
N SER A 58 2.77 7.75 -3.28
CA SER A 58 2.80 8.49 -2.01
C SER A 58 3.88 7.95 -1.06
N ILE A 59 4.01 6.62 -0.94
CA ILE A 59 5.11 5.99 -0.16
C ILE A 59 6.47 6.41 -0.70
N ALA A 60 6.65 6.39 -2.03
CA ALA A 60 7.93 6.68 -2.68
C ALA A 60 8.38 8.14 -2.56
N THR A 61 7.43 9.08 -2.53
CA THR A 61 7.71 10.53 -2.65
C THR A 61 7.39 11.34 -1.39
N GLY A 62 6.60 10.77 -0.45
CA GLY A 62 6.07 11.51 0.69
C GLY A 62 5.02 12.57 0.30
N LEU A 63 4.47 12.48 -0.91
CA LEU A 63 3.47 13.40 -1.45
C LEU A 63 2.11 12.72 -1.53
N ARG A 64 1.02 13.49 -1.63
CA ARG A 64 -0.32 12.99 -1.92
C ARG A 64 -0.56 12.90 -3.42
N SER A 65 -1.60 12.16 -3.81
CA SER A 65 -1.95 11.91 -5.22
C SER A 65 -2.17 13.18 -6.01
N SER A 66 -2.86 14.17 -5.43
CA SER A 66 -3.05 15.50 -6.03
C SER A 66 -1.73 16.24 -6.26
N ALA A 67 -0.68 15.94 -5.49
CA ALA A 67 0.62 16.60 -5.59
C ALA A 67 1.59 15.85 -6.52
N HIS A 68 1.69 14.52 -6.45
CA HIS A 68 2.60 13.77 -7.33
C HIS A 68 1.98 13.41 -8.70
N GLY A 69 0.67 13.66 -8.89
CA GLY A 69 -0.02 13.51 -10.19
C GLY A 69 -0.45 12.07 -10.54
N VAL A 70 -0.07 11.06 -9.76
CA VAL A 70 -0.57 9.70 -9.93
C VAL A 70 -1.91 9.58 -9.20
N MET A 71 -3.00 9.85 -9.90
CA MET A 71 -4.33 9.94 -9.29
C MET A 71 -5.08 8.60 -9.29
N GLN A 72 -4.74 7.70 -10.21
CA GLN A 72 -5.39 6.39 -10.39
C GLN A 72 -4.42 5.42 -11.09
N LEU A 73 -4.84 4.18 -11.29
CA LEU A 73 -4.12 3.22 -12.15
C LEU A 73 -3.94 3.83 -13.54
N GLY A 74 -2.91 3.62 -14.26
CA GLY A 74 -2.75 4.19 -15.59
C GLY A 74 -1.93 5.47 -15.67
N TYR A 75 -1.53 6.01 -14.52
CA TYR A 75 -0.62 7.14 -14.46
C TYR A 75 0.74 6.66 -13.96
N ALA A 76 1.80 6.99 -14.69
CA ALA A 76 3.16 6.77 -14.25
C ALA A 76 3.61 7.88 -13.29
N LEU A 77 4.34 7.52 -12.25
CA LEU A 77 5.07 8.52 -11.44
C LEU A 77 6.15 9.16 -12.31
N SER A 78 6.25 10.49 -12.30
CA SER A 78 7.35 11.17 -12.98
C SER A 78 8.68 10.82 -12.32
N PRO A 79 9.69 10.36 -13.07
CA PRO A 79 11.01 10.09 -12.52
C PRO A 79 11.77 11.37 -12.12
N GLU A 80 11.24 12.55 -12.45
CA GLU A 80 11.79 13.83 -12.03
C GLU A 80 11.42 14.20 -10.58
N LEU A 81 10.40 13.53 -10.03
CA LEU A 81 10.03 13.75 -8.63
C LEU A 81 11.04 13.07 -7.70
N PRO A 82 11.45 13.75 -6.60
CA PRO A 82 12.31 13.14 -5.61
C PRO A 82 11.67 11.91 -4.98
N THR A 83 12.43 10.82 -4.89
CA THR A 83 12.04 9.59 -4.22
C THR A 83 13.05 9.24 -3.13
N PHE A 84 12.65 8.48 -2.10
CA PHE A 84 13.62 8.04 -1.10
C PHE A 84 14.67 7.10 -1.73
N MET A 85 14.31 6.31 -2.74
CA MET A 85 15.24 5.43 -3.45
C MET A 85 16.33 6.25 -4.16
N GLY A 86 15.92 7.33 -4.85
CA GLY A 86 16.86 8.26 -5.49
C GLY A 86 17.81 8.91 -4.49
N ALA A 87 17.29 9.42 -3.38
CA ALA A 87 18.09 10.05 -2.33
C ALA A 87 19.11 9.08 -1.70
N LEU A 88 18.71 7.81 -1.46
CA LEU A 88 19.60 6.78 -0.94
C LEU A 88 20.65 6.35 -1.97
N SER A 89 20.27 6.21 -3.23
CA SER A 89 21.19 5.90 -4.33
C SER A 89 22.25 6.99 -4.50
N GLU A 90 21.86 8.26 -4.47
CA GLU A 90 22.78 9.41 -4.50
C GLU A 90 23.71 9.43 -3.29
N ALA A 91 23.28 8.93 -2.13
CA ALA A 91 24.10 8.75 -0.95
C ALA A 91 25.00 7.50 -0.97
N GLY A 92 25.02 6.74 -2.07
CA GLY A 92 25.90 5.59 -2.28
C GLY A 92 25.39 4.26 -1.70
N TRP A 93 24.10 4.20 -1.36
CA TRP A 93 23.48 2.95 -0.90
C TRP A 93 23.33 1.96 -2.07
N HIS A 94 23.40 0.68 -1.77
CA HIS A 94 22.87 -0.36 -2.65
C HIS A 94 21.34 -0.33 -2.54
N THR A 95 20.65 -0.19 -3.67
CA THR A 95 19.17 -0.04 -3.70
C THR A 95 18.58 -1.15 -4.55
N ALA A 96 17.93 -2.12 -3.91
CA ALA A 96 17.32 -3.28 -4.54
C ALA A 96 15.79 -3.22 -4.48
N ALA A 97 15.16 -3.54 -5.61
CA ALA A 97 13.73 -3.69 -5.77
C ALA A 97 13.36 -5.13 -6.06
N CYS A 98 12.49 -5.73 -5.23
CA CYS A 98 12.04 -7.11 -5.38
C CYS A 98 10.52 -7.18 -5.37
N GLY A 99 9.91 -7.64 -6.49
CA GLY A 99 8.48 -7.80 -6.62
C GLY A 99 7.74 -6.60 -7.19
N LYS A 100 6.57 -6.27 -6.62
CA LYS A 100 5.67 -5.22 -7.10
C LYS A 100 6.08 -3.84 -6.60
N LEU A 101 6.28 -2.91 -7.52
CA LEU A 101 6.49 -1.49 -7.22
C LEU A 101 5.35 -0.60 -7.67
N HIS A 102 4.77 -0.87 -8.84
CA HIS A 102 3.60 -0.21 -9.43
C HIS A 102 3.68 1.33 -9.47
N LEU A 103 4.88 1.87 -9.73
CA LEU A 103 5.10 3.29 -9.99
C LEU A 103 4.86 3.66 -11.46
N ARG A 104 4.62 2.65 -12.28
CA ARG A 104 4.24 2.74 -13.70
C ARG A 104 3.02 1.85 -13.96
N PRO A 105 2.19 2.16 -14.97
CA PRO A 105 1.10 1.28 -15.36
C PRO A 105 1.59 -0.11 -15.73
N HIS A 106 1.02 -1.15 -15.15
CA HIS A 106 1.47 -2.52 -15.36
C HIS A 106 1.17 -3.08 -16.75
N TRP A 107 0.34 -2.40 -17.55
CA TRP A 107 0.12 -2.74 -18.96
C TRP A 107 1.17 -2.16 -19.93
N GLU A 108 2.04 -1.25 -19.48
CA GLU A 108 3.14 -0.74 -20.31
C GLU A 108 4.25 -1.78 -20.48
N SER A 109 4.48 -2.62 -19.48
CA SER A 109 5.50 -3.66 -19.50
C SER A 109 5.29 -4.69 -18.41
N LEU A 110 5.59 -5.96 -18.68
CA LEU A 110 5.67 -7.02 -17.67
C LEU A 110 6.86 -6.86 -16.73
N GLU A 111 7.89 -6.15 -17.17
CA GLU A 111 9.09 -5.80 -16.42
C GLU A 111 9.42 -4.32 -16.62
N PRO A 112 8.66 -3.42 -15.98
CA PRO A 112 8.94 -2.00 -16.07
C PRO A 112 10.32 -1.69 -15.49
N ASP A 113 11.02 -0.72 -16.11
CA ASP A 113 12.30 -0.25 -15.62
C ASP A 113 12.10 0.79 -14.50
N TYR A 114 12.53 0.45 -13.29
CA TYR A 114 12.47 1.30 -12.12
C TYR A 114 13.82 1.93 -11.74
N ARG A 115 14.88 1.70 -12.50
CA ARG A 115 16.20 2.35 -12.29
C ARG A 115 16.13 3.88 -12.33
N PRO A 116 15.28 4.51 -13.17
CA PRO A 116 15.12 5.96 -13.14
C PRO A 116 14.61 6.54 -11.82
N TYR A 117 14.02 5.72 -10.94
CA TYR A 117 13.56 6.12 -9.61
C TYR A 117 14.64 5.94 -8.52
N GLY A 118 15.82 5.40 -8.87
CA GLY A 118 16.96 5.27 -7.96
C GLY A 118 17.29 3.84 -7.55
N PHE A 119 16.75 2.81 -8.20
CA PHE A 119 17.18 1.43 -7.94
C PHE A 119 18.40 1.04 -8.77
N SER A 120 19.40 0.46 -8.11
CA SER A 120 20.60 -0.10 -8.75
C SER A 120 20.41 -1.57 -9.15
N GLU A 121 19.52 -2.29 -8.48
CA GLU A 121 19.16 -3.68 -8.71
C GLU A 121 17.64 -3.82 -8.75
N GLN A 122 17.10 -4.64 -9.66
CA GLN A 122 15.66 -4.89 -9.74
C GLN A 122 15.32 -6.32 -10.17
N HIS A 123 14.33 -6.90 -9.49
CA HIS A 123 13.71 -8.19 -9.76
C HIS A 123 12.20 -8.02 -9.74
N ILE A 124 11.62 -7.67 -10.87
CA ILE A 124 10.25 -7.15 -10.96
C ILE A 124 9.26 -8.23 -11.38
N THR A 125 8.13 -8.25 -10.67
CA THR A 125 6.92 -8.97 -11.03
C THR A 125 5.73 -8.22 -10.45
N GLU A 126 4.78 -7.87 -11.30
CA GLU A 126 3.62 -7.01 -10.97
C GLU A 126 2.32 -7.82 -10.89
N ASP A 127 1.17 -7.15 -10.74
CA ASP A 127 -0.16 -7.77 -10.66
C ASP A 127 -0.48 -8.75 -11.79
N PRO A 128 -0.11 -8.48 -13.06
CA PRO A 128 -0.36 -9.41 -14.14
C PRO A 128 0.35 -10.76 -13.94
N ARG A 129 1.27 -10.85 -12.96
CA ARG A 129 2.01 -12.07 -12.62
C ARG A 129 2.86 -12.60 -13.76
N GLY A 130 3.31 -11.71 -14.66
CA GLY A 130 4.27 -11.98 -15.71
C GLY A 130 5.69 -11.59 -15.31
N GLY A 131 6.54 -11.41 -16.32
CA GLY A 131 7.88 -10.88 -16.14
C GLY A 131 8.89 -11.89 -15.60
N ALA A 132 9.89 -11.41 -14.87
CA ALA A 132 11.03 -12.18 -14.42
C ALA A 132 10.66 -13.44 -13.60
N TRP A 133 9.58 -13.38 -12.80
CA TRP A 133 9.08 -14.57 -12.11
C TRP A 133 8.59 -15.64 -13.08
N LEU A 134 7.82 -15.26 -14.10
CA LEU A 134 7.27 -16.22 -15.07
C LEU A 134 8.40 -16.85 -15.92
N ASP A 135 9.40 -16.06 -16.29
CA ASP A 135 10.58 -16.54 -17.01
C ASP A 135 11.41 -17.52 -16.15
N TRP A 136 11.53 -17.21 -14.84
CA TRP A 136 12.16 -18.13 -13.89
C TRP A 136 11.39 -19.45 -13.76
N VAL A 137 10.05 -19.40 -13.66
CA VAL A 137 9.23 -20.62 -13.62
C VAL A 137 9.45 -21.47 -14.88
N ARG A 138 9.47 -20.81 -16.05
CA ARG A 138 9.70 -21.51 -17.32
C ARG A 138 11.07 -22.19 -17.38
N ALA A 139 12.10 -21.54 -16.88
CA ALA A 139 13.47 -22.04 -16.90
C ALA A 139 13.73 -23.10 -15.83
N GLU A 140 13.34 -22.85 -14.59
CA GLU A 140 13.72 -23.67 -13.42
C GLU A 140 12.64 -24.66 -12.97
N HIS A 141 11.37 -24.41 -13.34
CA HIS A 141 10.18 -25.20 -12.96
C HIS A 141 9.24 -25.47 -14.13
N PRO A 142 9.76 -25.96 -15.29
CA PRO A 142 8.96 -26.14 -16.50
C PRO A 142 7.75 -27.08 -16.30
N GLU A 143 7.84 -28.02 -15.34
CA GLU A 143 6.75 -28.93 -14.99
C GLU A 143 5.53 -28.20 -14.40
N HIS A 144 5.71 -27.00 -13.85
CA HIS A 144 4.64 -26.16 -13.28
C HIS A 144 4.20 -25.03 -14.20
N PHE A 145 4.91 -24.76 -15.29
CA PHE A 145 4.69 -23.57 -16.14
C PHE A 145 3.26 -23.45 -16.64
N ARG A 146 2.65 -24.54 -17.15
CA ARG A 146 1.26 -24.50 -17.63
C ARG A 146 0.25 -24.24 -16.50
N ALA A 147 0.49 -24.75 -15.31
CA ALA A 147 -0.35 -24.49 -14.15
C ALA A 147 -0.24 -23.02 -13.71
N VAL A 148 0.97 -22.44 -13.76
CA VAL A 148 1.19 -21.01 -13.49
C VAL A 148 0.47 -20.14 -14.51
N LEU A 149 0.52 -20.45 -15.80
CA LEU A 149 -0.20 -19.70 -16.84
C LEU A 149 -1.71 -19.60 -16.61
N THR A 150 -2.32 -20.56 -15.91
CA THR A 150 -3.76 -20.47 -15.57
C THR A 150 -4.05 -19.40 -14.54
N THR A 151 -3.07 -18.91 -13.78
CA THR A 151 -3.21 -17.96 -12.67
C THR A 151 -2.80 -16.53 -13.01
N ILE A 152 -2.26 -16.27 -14.20
CA ILE A 152 -1.83 -14.94 -14.61
C ILE A 152 -2.96 -14.16 -15.30
N TRP A 153 -2.97 -12.83 -15.15
CA TRP A 153 -4.01 -11.96 -15.72
C TRP A 153 -3.78 -11.53 -17.16
N ALA A 154 -2.73 -12.04 -17.79
CA ALA A 154 -2.34 -11.69 -19.13
C ALA A 154 -3.44 -11.80 -20.19
N ARG A 155 -4.48 -12.62 -19.96
CA ARG A 155 -5.60 -12.80 -20.89
C ARG A 155 -6.50 -11.59 -21.04
N GLU A 156 -6.60 -10.80 -19.98
CA GLU A 156 -7.51 -9.67 -19.90
C GLU A 156 -6.91 -8.39 -20.49
N MET A 157 -5.66 -8.47 -20.92
CA MET A 157 -4.89 -7.33 -21.39
C MET A 157 -4.56 -7.51 -22.88
N ASP A 158 -5.30 -6.81 -23.75
CA ASP A 158 -5.08 -6.84 -25.21
C ASP A 158 -3.63 -6.43 -25.57
N GLU A 159 -3.00 -5.62 -24.70
CA GLU A 159 -1.64 -5.11 -24.85
C GLU A 159 -0.57 -6.18 -24.61
N PHE A 160 -0.89 -7.34 -24.07
CA PHE A 160 0.08 -8.42 -23.87
C PHE A 160 0.70 -8.95 -25.17
N SER A 161 0.03 -8.78 -26.32
CA SER A 161 0.57 -9.09 -27.63
C SER A 161 1.72 -8.18 -28.06
N GLU A 162 1.86 -7.00 -27.43
CA GLU A 162 2.84 -5.97 -27.79
C GLU A 162 4.12 -5.98 -26.93
N TYR A 163 4.21 -6.86 -25.91
CA TYR A 163 5.37 -6.92 -25.03
C TYR A 163 6.62 -7.53 -25.70
N GLY A 164 7.08 -6.84 -26.71
CA GLY A 164 8.39 -6.95 -27.32
C GLY A 164 8.70 -8.26 -28.07
N PRO A 165 9.57 -8.19 -29.07
CA PRO A 165 9.89 -9.30 -29.97
C PRO A 165 10.64 -10.48 -29.31
N GLN A 166 11.00 -10.39 -28.04
CA GLN A 166 11.79 -11.42 -27.33
C GLN A 166 10.93 -12.31 -26.42
N ARG A 167 9.65 -12.02 -26.25
CA ARG A 167 8.75 -12.84 -25.42
C ARG A 167 7.79 -13.62 -26.28
N GLU A 168 7.65 -14.91 -25.98
CA GLU A 168 6.60 -15.74 -26.55
C GLU A 168 5.24 -15.09 -26.33
N ASN A 169 4.37 -15.19 -27.32
CA ASN A 169 3.01 -14.66 -27.21
C ASN A 169 2.25 -15.39 -26.08
N LEU A 170 2.18 -14.78 -24.90
CA LEU A 170 1.51 -15.35 -23.74
C LEU A 170 0.03 -15.63 -24.02
N ALA A 171 -0.64 -14.78 -24.81
CA ALA A 171 -2.03 -14.98 -25.17
C ALA A 171 -2.22 -16.28 -25.98
N GLU A 172 -1.27 -16.62 -26.86
CA GLU A 172 -1.29 -17.89 -27.60
C GLU A 172 -1.04 -19.09 -26.70
N LEU A 173 -0.04 -18.99 -25.81
CA LEU A 173 0.26 -20.05 -24.84
C LEU A 173 -0.89 -20.31 -23.87
N MET A 174 -1.64 -19.28 -23.53
CA MET A 174 -2.80 -19.34 -22.63
C MET A 174 -4.11 -19.74 -23.36
N ALA A 175 -4.12 -19.79 -24.69
CA ALA A 175 -5.32 -20.13 -25.45
C ALA A 175 -5.85 -21.53 -25.04
N GLY A 176 -7.13 -21.55 -24.69
CA GLY A 176 -7.79 -22.80 -24.25
C GLY A 176 -7.51 -23.25 -22.81
N LEU A 177 -6.61 -22.58 -22.06
CA LEU A 177 -6.42 -22.87 -20.63
C LEU A 177 -7.60 -22.32 -19.82
N PRO A 178 -8.12 -23.04 -18.80
CA PRO A 178 -9.16 -22.54 -17.92
C PRO A 178 -8.59 -21.39 -17.06
N MET A 179 -9.39 -20.34 -16.85
CA MET A 179 -9.09 -19.34 -15.82
C MET A 179 -9.77 -19.76 -14.52
N PRO A 180 -9.03 -19.85 -13.40
CA PRO A 180 -9.65 -20.01 -12.11
C PRO A 180 -10.46 -18.74 -11.76
N GLY A 181 -11.45 -18.91 -10.88
CA GLY A 181 -12.22 -17.78 -10.35
C GLY A 181 -11.35 -16.88 -9.46
N ASN A 182 -12.02 -15.98 -8.73
CA ASN A 182 -11.33 -15.04 -7.84
C ASN A 182 -10.89 -15.64 -6.50
N VAL A 183 -11.32 -16.86 -6.16
CA VAL A 183 -11.02 -17.59 -4.92
C VAL A 183 -10.65 -19.01 -5.27
N TYR A 184 -9.39 -19.41 -5.03
CA TYR A 184 -8.87 -20.76 -5.30
C TYR A 184 -7.56 -20.99 -4.56
N GLU A 185 -7.12 -22.25 -4.45
CA GLU A 185 -5.76 -22.58 -4.03
C GLU A 185 -4.83 -22.68 -5.24
N LEU A 186 -3.57 -22.21 -5.11
CA LEU A 186 -2.59 -22.29 -6.20
C LEU A 186 -2.45 -23.74 -6.71
N PRO A 187 -2.52 -23.97 -8.02
CA PRO A 187 -2.40 -25.33 -8.60
C PRO A 187 -0.96 -25.86 -8.66
N PHE A 188 -0.03 -25.15 -8.04
CA PHE A 188 1.40 -25.50 -7.96
C PHE A 188 1.93 -25.29 -6.52
N PRO A 189 3.11 -25.86 -6.16
CA PRO A 189 3.66 -25.76 -4.81
C PRO A 189 4.02 -24.33 -4.41
N ALA A 190 3.96 -24.03 -3.12
CA ALA A 190 4.32 -22.72 -2.54
C ALA A 190 5.70 -22.23 -2.98
N ARG A 191 6.71 -23.11 -3.10
CA ARG A 191 8.07 -22.78 -3.55
C ARG A 191 8.13 -22.15 -4.95
N VAL A 192 7.11 -22.38 -5.77
CA VAL A 192 7.01 -21.82 -7.14
C VAL A 192 6.17 -20.54 -7.16
N SER A 193 5.55 -20.16 -6.04
CA SER A 193 4.70 -18.98 -5.95
C SER A 193 5.50 -17.69 -6.15
N GLN A 194 4.79 -16.67 -6.64
CA GLN A 194 5.34 -15.33 -6.82
C GLN A 194 5.92 -14.77 -5.51
N SER A 195 5.21 -14.92 -4.37
CA SER A 195 5.70 -14.45 -3.07
C SER A 195 6.99 -15.14 -2.62
N ASN A 196 7.13 -16.44 -2.86
CA ASN A 196 8.38 -17.14 -2.56
C ASN A 196 9.54 -16.62 -3.42
N TRP A 197 9.32 -16.47 -4.72
CA TRP A 197 10.34 -15.94 -5.62
C TRP A 197 10.77 -14.52 -5.24
N ILE A 198 9.80 -13.64 -4.91
CA ILE A 198 10.10 -12.28 -4.43
C ILE A 198 11.01 -12.34 -3.20
N THR A 199 10.68 -13.21 -2.24
CA THR A 199 11.51 -13.39 -1.02
C THR A 199 12.89 -13.92 -1.35
N ASP A 200 13.03 -14.90 -2.26
CA ASP A 200 14.34 -15.43 -2.68
C ASP A 200 15.20 -14.31 -3.28
N ARG A 201 14.66 -13.48 -4.15
CA ARG A 201 15.40 -12.33 -4.72
C ARG A 201 15.81 -11.31 -3.65
N ALA A 202 14.94 -11.03 -2.69
CA ALA A 202 15.28 -10.15 -1.58
C ALA A 202 16.41 -10.72 -0.71
N LEU A 203 16.38 -12.01 -0.43
CA LEU A 203 17.45 -12.70 0.31
C LEU A 203 18.77 -12.69 -0.45
N ASP A 204 18.75 -12.88 -1.76
CA ASP A 204 19.93 -12.76 -2.61
C ASP A 204 20.53 -11.34 -2.54
N SER A 205 19.70 -10.30 -2.64
CA SER A 205 20.15 -8.90 -2.53
C SER A 205 20.71 -8.58 -1.15
N ILE A 206 20.09 -9.09 -0.06
CA ILE A 206 20.59 -8.93 1.31
C ILE A 206 21.95 -9.59 1.48
N ALA A 207 22.11 -10.82 0.96
CA ALA A 207 23.34 -11.60 1.10
C ALA A 207 24.49 -11.07 0.21
N SER A 208 24.16 -10.58 -1.00
CA SER A 208 25.16 -10.10 -1.98
C SER A 208 25.66 -8.69 -1.70
N THR A 209 24.94 -7.90 -0.90
CA THR A 209 25.37 -6.53 -0.55
C THR A 209 26.67 -6.56 0.24
N PRO A 210 27.76 -5.90 -0.24
CA PRO A 210 29.07 -5.96 0.40
C PRO A 210 29.04 -5.51 1.88
N PRO A 211 29.89 -6.11 2.73
CA PRO A 211 30.07 -5.62 4.09
C PRO A 211 30.47 -4.14 4.10
N GLY A 212 29.80 -3.35 4.95
CA GLY A 212 30.06 -1.90 5.08
C GLY A 212 29.32 -1.02 4.07
N GLN A 213 28.66 -1.60 3.06
CA GLN A 213 27.72 -0.88 2.22
C GLN A 213 26.31 -0.93 2.82
N SER A 214 25.65 0.24 2.89
CA SER A 214 24.24 0.32 3.29
C SER A 214 23.32 -0.22 2.20
N LEU A 215 22.26 -0.91 2.63
CA LEU A 215 21.28 -1.52 1.77
C LEU A 215 19.90 -0.86 1.98
N LEU A 216 19.25 -0.50 0.88
CA LEU A 216 17.79 -0.43 0.79
C LEU A 216 17.31 -1.68 0.04
N CYS A 217 16.52 -2.52 0.68
CA CYS A 217 15.80 -3.60 0.01
C CYS A 217 14.29 -3.34 0.10
N GLN A 218 13.67 -2.95 -1.01
CA GLN A 218 12.23 -2.79 -1.11
C GLN A 218 11.61 -4.08 -1.63
N ILE A 219 10.73 -4.68 -0.83
CA ILE A 219 10.04 -5.94 -1.11
C ILE A 219 8.56 -5.63 -1.29
N GLY A 220 8.03 -5.81 -2.49
CA GLY A 220 6.63 -5.60 -2.81
C GLY A 220 5.92 -6.93 -3.08
N TYR A 221 5.08 -7.38 -2.16
CA TYR A 221 4.23 -8.53 -2.41
C TYR A 221 2.95 -8.11 -3.13
N VAL A 222 2.48 -8.97 -4.05
CA VAL A 222 1.18 -8.80 -4.70
C VAL A 222 0.05 -9.29 -3.81
N GLN A 223 0.30 -10.31 -3.00
CA GLN A 223 -0.66 -10.85 -2.03
C GLN A 223 -0.78 -9.89 -0.81
N PRO A 224 -1.95 -9.90 -0.12
CA PRO A 224 -3.13 -10.72 -0.34
C PRO A 224 -4.17 -10.15 -1.34
N HIS A 225 -3.75 -9.26 -2.29
CA HIS A 225 -4.60 -8.75 -3.37
C HIS A 225 -5.28 -9.89 -4.14
N ASN A 226 -6.53 -9.72 -4.50
CA ASN A 226 -7.26 -10.69 -5.30
C ASN A 226 -6.52 -11.02 -6.65
N PRO A 227 -6.69 -12.22 -7.20
CA PRO A 227 -7.48 -13.34 -6.69
C PRO A 227 -6.88 -13.87 -5.39
N TYR A 228 -7.75 -14.20 -4.43
CA TYR A 228 -7.36 -14.75 -3.14
C TYR A 228 -6.94 -16.21 -3.35
N ALA A 229 -5.64 -16.42 -3.49
CA ALA A 229 -5.09 -17.66 -4.01
C ALA A 229 -3.90 -18.16 -3.19
N PRO A 230 -4.14 -18.61 -1.95
CA PRO A 230 -3.09 -19.16 -1.11
C PRO A 230 -2.51 -20.45 -1.70
N PRO A 231 -1.28 -20.78 -1.38
CA PRO A 231 -0.74 -22.09 -1.70
C PRO A 231 -1.56 -23.20 -1.03
N ARG A 232 -1.66 -24.34 -1.72
CA ARG A 232 -2.43 -25.49 -1.24
C ARG A 232 -2.04 -25.90 0.17
N GLY A 233 -3.05 -26.09 1.01
CA GLY A 233 -2.90 -26.54 2.39
C GLY A 233 -2.63 -25.43 3.41
N PHE A 234 -2.59 -24.15 3.02
CA PHE A 234 -2.41 -23.05 3.97
C PHE A 234 -3.70 -22.73 4.73
N ARG A 235 -4.88 -23.03 4.18
CA ARG A 235 -6.19 -22.86 4.84
C ARG A 235 -6.29 -23.59 6.20
N ARG A 236 -5.54 -24.67 6.41
CA ARG A 236 -5.51 -25.39 7.71
C ARG A 236 -4.96 -24.57 8.88
N PHE A 237 -4.28 -23.44 8.60
CA PHE A 237 -3.75 -22.53 9.61
C PHE A 237 -4.69 -21.35 9.90
N VAL A 238 -5.86 -21.35 9.28
CA VAL A 238 -6.93 -20.38 9.56
C VAL A 238 -7.91 -20.99 10.56
N ASN A 239 -8.14 -20.28 11.66
CA ASN A 239 -9.17 -20.64 12.64
C ASN A 239 -10.41 -19.79 12.35
N PHE A 240 -11.36 -20.39 11.65
CA PHE A 240 -12.53 -19.67 11.15
C PHE A 240 -13.46 -19.19 12.27
N ASP A 241 -13.39 -19.77 13.49
CA ASP A 241 -14.18 -19.34 14.64
C ASP A 241 -13.80 -17.94 15.14
N TYR A 242 -12.59 -17.44 14.76
CA TYR A 242 -12.09 -16.11 15.09
C TYR A 242 -12.11 -15.15 13.90
N VAL A 243 -12.53 -15.61 12.71
CA VAL A 243 -12.68 -14.72 11.54
C VAL A 243 -13.93 -13.88 11.74
N PRO A 244 -13.83 -12.53 11.74
CA PRO A 244 -14.99 -11.67 11.93
C PRO A 244 -16.08 -11.92 10.88
N GLU A 245 -17.35 -11.78 11.25
CA GLU A 245 -18.45 -11.71 10.28
C GLU A 245 -18.45 -10.35 9.56
N PRO A 246 -18.99 -10.27 8.34
CA PRO A 246 -19.07 -9.01 7.62
C PRO A 246 -19.90 -7.95 8.35
N VAL A 247 -19.37 -6.74 8.40
CA VAL A 247 -20.12 -5.57 8.83
C VAL A 247 -21.33 -5.35 7.90
N PRO A 248 -22.54 -5.13 8.42
CA PRO A 248 -23.74 -4.94 7.59
C PRO A 248 -23.66 -3.72 6.67
N ALA A 249 -24.42 -3.74 5.58
CA ALA A 249 -24.50 -2.65 4.58
C ALA A 249 -25.56 -1.61 4.96
N ALA A 250 -25.41 -0.92 6.09
CA ALA A 250 -26.38 0.08 6.57
C ALA A 250 -26.58 1.26 5.60
N TRP A 251 -25.58 1.55 4.78
CA TRP A 251 -25.64 2.60 3.75
C TRP A 251 -26.72 2.38 2.69
N ARG A 252 -27.28 1.18 2.55
CA ARG A 252 -28.31 0.88 1.51
C ARG A 252 -29.59 1.72 1.67
N ASP A 253 -29.90 2.10 2.89
CA ASP A 253 -31.09 2.92 3.22
C ASP A 253 -30.74 4.41 3.41
N ASP A 254 -29.47 4.79 3.20
CA ASP A 254 -29.01 6.17 3.35
C ASP A 254 -29.13 6.97 2.05
N PRO A 255 -29.95 8.04 2.00
CA PRO A 255 -30.15 8.85 0.80
C PRO A 255 -28.90 9.65 0.37
N LEU A 256 -27.90 9.79 1.24
CA LEU A 256 -26.64 10.47 0.95
C LEU A 256 -25.56 9.52 0.39
N THR A 257 -25.91 8.26 0.18
CA THR A 257 -24.97 7.27 -0.37
C THR A 257 -24.73 7.47 -1.87
N PRO A 258 -23.49 7.57 -2.32
CA PRO A 258 -23.16 7.72 -3.73
C PRO A 258 -23.59 6.51 -4.58
N PRO A 259 -24.01 6.71 -5.85
CA PRO A 259 -24.40 5.61 -6.76
C PRO A 259 -23.32 4.54 -6.98
N ALA A 260 -22.04 4.89 -6.84
CA ALA A 260 -20.91 3.97 -6.96
C ALA A 260 -20.98 2.79 -5.97
N PHE A 261 -21.59 2.98 -4.80
CA PHE A 261 -21.77 1.91 -3.80
C PHE A 261 -22.61 0.75 -4.34
N ASN A 262 -23.73 1.05 -5.03
CA ASN A 262 -24.59 0.03 -5.63
C ASN A 262 -23.84 -0.79 -6.70
N ALA A 263 -23.03 -0.15 -7.52
CA ALA A 263 -22.24 -0.83 -8.54
C ALA A 263 -21.20 -1.79 -7.90
N ARG A 264 -20.55 -1.37 -6.82
CA ARG A 264 -19.59 -2.20 -6.09
C ARG A 264 -20.28 -3.34 -5.34
N ALA A 265 -21.43 -3.09 -4.74
CA ALA A 265 -22.23 -4.12 -4.07
C ALA A 265 -22.67 -5.23 -5.04
N ALA A 266 -23.06 -4.88 -6.26
CA ALA A 266 -23.39 -5.87 -7.30
C ALA A 266 -22.21 -6.78 -7.69
N VAL A 267 -20.97 -6.32 -7.50
CA VAL A 267 -19.76 -7.15 -7.62
C VAL A 267 -19.61 -8.03 -6.39
N ALA A 268 -19.79 -7.47 -5.20
CA ALA A 268 -19.65 -8.18 -3.93
C ALA A 268 -20.63 -9.34 -3.80
N GLU A 269 -21.87 -9.17 -4.25
CA GLU A 269 -22.95 -10.19 -4.22
C GLU A 269 -22.61 -11.47 -5.02
N LYS A 270 -21.60 -11.44 -5.87
CA LYS A 270 -21.10 -12.62 -6.60
C LYS A 270 -20.13 -13.48 -5.79
N HIS A 271 -19.80 -13.06 -4.58
CA HIS A 271 -18.79 -13.67 -3.74
C HIS A 271 -19.40 -14.23 -2.45
N GLU A 272 -18.90 -15.37 -2.03
CA GLU A 272 -19.24 -16.00 -0.75
C GLU A 272 -18.17 -15.53 0.28
N TRP A 273 -18.60 -14.80 1.30
CA TRP A 273 -17.69 -14.12 2.22
C TRP A 273 -16.78 -15.06 3.03
N ARG A 274 -17.29 -16.25 3.39
CA ARG A 274 -16.50 -17.25 4.12
C ARG A 274 -15.33 -17.73 3.28
N ALA A 275 -15.59 -18.07 2.02
CA ALA A 275 -14.55 -18.51 1.11
C ALA A 275 -13.53 -17.39 0.84
N VAL A 276 -13.98 -16.15 0.63
CA VAL A 276 -13.11 -14.99 0.43
C VAL A 276 -12.19 -14.80 1.64
N ARG A 277 -12.75 -14.68 2.84
CA ARG A 277 -11.96 -14.42 4.06
C ARG A 277 -11.04 -15.58 4.41
N GLU A 278 -11.50 -16.82 4.30
CA GLU A 278 -10.66 -17.99 4.56
C GLU A 278 -9.42 -18.02 3.66
N HIS A 279 -9.57 -17.74 2.36
CA HIS A 279 -8.45 -17.71 1.44
C HIS A 279 -7.54 -16.50 1.67
N TYR A 280 -8.11 -15.35 1.96
CA TYR A 280 -7.34 -14.16 2.31
C TYR A 280 -6.47 -14.37 3.58
N PHE A 281 -7.05 -14.91 4.64
CA PHE A 281 -6.28 -15.25 5.84
C PHE A 281 -5.23 -16.32 5.58
N ALA A 282 -5.50 -17.28 4.69
CA ALA A 282 -4.50 -18.27 4.29
C ALA A 282 -3.35 -17.65 3.48
N ASP A 283 -3.63 -16.64 2.62
CA ASP A 283 -2.58 -15.83 1.98
C ASP A 283 -1.76 -15.06 3.01
N MET A 284 -2.39 -14.48 4.04
CA MET A 284 -1.69 -13.83 5.16
C MET A 284 -0.74 -14.77 5.88
N VAL A 285 -1.14 -16.03 6.13
CA VAL A 285 -0.25 -17.06 6.71
C VAL A 285 0.95 -17.31 5.80
N HIS A 286 0.74 -17.36 4.49
CA HIS A 286 1.85 -17.53 3.55
C HIS A 286 2.80 -16.33 3.59
N LEU A 287 2.28 -15.11 3.64
CA LEU A 287 3.08 -13.89 3.77
C LEU A 287 3.83 -13.80 5.12
N ASP A 288 3.21 -14.28 6.20
CA ASP A 288 3.87 -14.40 7.51
C ASP A 288 5.12 -15.29 7.43
N ARG A 289 5.04 -16.44 6.69
CA ARG A 289 6.21 -17.29 6.48
C ARG A 289 7.29 -16.58 5.65
N GLN A 290 6.89 -15.76 4.66
CA GLN A 290 7.86 -14.97 3.88
C GLN A 290 8.51 -13.88 4.76
N LEU A 291 7.75 -13.20 5.61
CA LEU A 291 8.29 -12.24 6.58
C LEU A 291 9.33 -12.91 7.50
N GLY A 292 9.03 -14.11 8.01
CA GLY A 292 9.97 -14.90 8.83
C GLY A 292 11.29 -15.14 8.10
N ARG A 293 11.22 -15.55 6.83
CA ARG A 293 12.43 -15.78 6.01
C ARG A 293 13.26 -14.51 5.83
N VAL A 294 12.63 -13.35 5.63
CA VAL A 294 13.35 -12.07 5.51
C VAL A 294 14.05 -11.71 6.82
N LEU A 295 13.34 -11.84 7.96
CA LEU A 295 13.92 -11.56 9.29
C LEU A 295 15.10 -12.51 9.62
N ASP A 296 14.96 -13.79 9.29
CA ASP A 296 16.03 -14.77 9.50
C ASP A 296 17.22 -14.51 8.54
N GLY A 297 16.95 -14.17 7.27
CA GLY A 297 18.00 -13.82 6.30
C GLY A 297 18.81 -12.58 6.70
N LEU A 298 18.19 -11.60 7.37
CA LEU A 298 18.90 -10.45 7.94
C LEU A 298 19.84 -10.89 9.09
N ALA A 299 19.38 -11.82 9.93
CA ALA A 299 20.19 -12.37 11.02
C ALA A 299 21.37 -13.21 10.46
N ASP A 300 21.11 -14.06 9.47
CA ASP A 300 22.14 -14.88 8.81
C ASP A 300 23.20 -14.03 8.10
N ALA A 301 22.79 -12.88 7.53
CA ALA A 301 23.70 -11.90 6.94
C ALA A 301 24.43 -11.00 7.97
N GLY A 302 24.13 -11.16 9.27
CA GLY A 302 24.70 -10.36 10.35
C GLY A 302 24.26 -8.86 10.33
N ARG A 303 23.10 -8.58 9.67
CA ARG A 303 22.58 -7.22 9.48
C ARG A 303 21.39 -6.87 10.39
N GLU A 304 20.85 -7.81 11.15
CA GLU A 304 19.64 -7.65 11.97
C GLU A 304 19.70 -6.40 12.88
N ARG A 305 20.86 -6.16 13.54
CA ARG A 305 21.02 -5.10 14.53
C ARG A 305 21.13 -3.70 13.93
N ASP A 306 21.52 -3.61 12.67
CA ASP A 306 21.78 -2.35 11.97
C ASP A 306 20.72 -2.08 10.87
N THR A 307 19.58 -2.78 10.92
CA THR A 307 18.53 -2.69 9.90
C THR A 307 17.24 -2.13 10.50
N TYR A 308 16.68 -1.10 9.87
CA TYR A 308 15.29 -0.72 10.05
C TYR A 308 14.43 -1.62 9.16
N VAL A 309 13.50 -2.35 9.77
CA VAL A 309 12.47 -3.12 9.06
C VAL A 309 11.16 -2.37 9.16
N ILE A 310 10.62 -1.95 8.02
CA ILE A 310 9.36 -1.23 7.89
C ILE A 310 8.43 -2.13 7.08
N ALA A 311 7.34 -2.62 7.69
CA ALA A 311 6.35 -3.46 7.04
C ALA A 311 4.99 -2.78 7.09
N LEU A 312 4.40 -2.53 5.91
CA LEU A 312 3.11 -1.86 5.78
C LEU A 312 2.34 -2.42 4.58
N ALA A 313 1.08 -1.96 4.43
CA ALA A 313 0.33 -2.13 3.18
C ALA A 313 0.11 -0.79 2.47
N ASP A 314 -0.14 -0.84 1.17
CA ASP A 314 -0.49 0.33 0.37
C ASP A 314 -1.95 0.77 0.58
N HIS A 315 -2.89 -0.16 0.73
CA HIS A 315 -4.30 0.05 1.11
C HIS A 315 -4.88 -1.25 1.67
N GLY A 316 -6.12 -1.16 2.17
CA GLY A 316 -6.86 -2.32 2.65
C GLY A 316 -7.74 -3.00 1.61
N ASP A 317 -8.59 -3.90 2.11
CA ASP A 317 -9.65 -4.59 1.36
C ASP A 317 -10.90 -4.68 2.24
N LEU A 318 -12.04 -4.36 1.66
CA LEU A 318 -13.33 -4.41 2.35
C LEU A 318 -13.77 -5.84 2.69
N LEU A 319 -13.34 -6.86 1.95
CA LEU A 319 -13.66 -8.28 2.16
C LEU A 319 -15.12 -8.55 2.55
N LEU A 320 -16.04 -7.88 1.88
CA LEU A 320 -17.50 -7.92 2.07
C LEU A 320 -18.02 -7.21 3.33
N ASP A 321 -17.17 -6.47 4.07
CA ASP A 321 -17.67 -5.49 5.02
C ASP A 321 -18.50 -4.44 4.29
N HIS A 322 -19.55 -3.98 4.94
CA HIS A 322 -20.56 -3.07 4.37
C HIS A 322 -21.21 -3.59 3.08
N GLY A 323 -21.17 -4.90 2.81
CA GLY A 323 -21.64 -5.49 1.54
C GLY A 323 -20.83 -5.03 0.33
N LEU A 324 -19.59 -4.60 0.52
CA LEU A 324 -18.66 -4.12 -0.50
C LEU A 324 -17.41 -5.02 -0.58
N ILE A 325 -16.69 -5.00 -1.68
CA ILE A 325 -15.48 -5.79 -1.88
C ILE A 325 -14.39 -4.95 -2.54
N TYR A 326 -13.13 -5.31 -2.31
CA TYR A 326 -11.94 -4.65 -2.81
C TYR A 326 -11.73 -3.27 -2.17
N LYS A 327 -11.47 -2.26 -2.97
CA LYS A 327 -10.93 -0.94 -2.60
C LYS A 327 -11.58 0.17 -3.41
N ASP A 328 -10.97 1.36 -3.42
CA ASP A 328 -11.34 2.54 -4.20
C ASP A 328 -12.03 3.64 -3.36
N SER A 329 -13.04 4.30 -3.88
CA SER A 329 -13.72 5.45 -3.27
C SER A 329 -14.52 5.15 -1.99
N PHE A 330 -14.38 3.95 -1.45
CA PHE A 330 -15.12 3.48 -0.25
C PHE A 330 -14.21 3.60 0.98
N HIS A 331 -14.10 4.79 1.56
CA HIS A 331 -13.12 5.12 2.59
C HIS A 331 -13.47 4.63 4.01
N TYR A 332 -14.11 3.45 4.12
CA TYR A 332 -14.24 2.74 5.40
C TYR A 332 -12.87 2.28 5.93
N ASP A 333 -12.72 2.15 7.24
CA ASP A 333 -11.44 1.76 7.85
C ASP A 333 -10.86 0.48 7.24
N ALA A 334 -11.68 -0.52 6.90
CA ALA A 334 -11.22 -1.75 6.23
C ALA A 334 -10.54 -1.49 4.86
N CYS A 335 -10.85 -0.36 4.21
CA CYS A 335 -10.24 0.03 2.94
C CYS A 335 -9.02 0.93 3.12
N VAL A 336 -9.06 1.85 4.09
CA VAL A 336 -8.05 2.91 4.22
C VAL A 336 -7.10 2.75 5.39
N ARG A 337 -7.46 2.02 6.46
CA ARG A 337 -6.58 1.79 7.60
C ARG A 337 -5.69 0.57 7.33
N VAL A 338 -4.38 0.82 7.27
CA VAL A 338 -3.37 -0.17 6.90
C VAL A 338 -2.48 -0.52 8.09
N PRO A 339 -1.96 -1.76 8.18
CA PRO A 339 -0.96 -2.09 9.18
C PRO A 339 0.34 -1.36 8.88
N LEU A 340 1.02 -0.94 9.95
CA LEU A 340 2.38 -0.43 9.89
C LEU A 340 3.16 -0.91 11.09
N LEU A 341 4.26 -1.62 10.84
CA LEU A 341 5.19 -2.08 11.85
C LEU A 341 6.57 -1.51 11.53
N ILE A 342 7.24 -0.93 12.52
CA ILE A 342 8.59 -0.40 12.38
C ILE A 342 9.46 -0.95 13.50
N SER A 343 10.51 -1.68 13.16
CA SER A 343 11.58 -2.08 14.08
C SER A 343 12.93 -1.57 13.60
N GLY A 344 13.88 -1.42 14.50
CA GLY A 344 15.22 -0.97 14.12
C GLY A 344 16.05 -0.45 15.30
N PRO A 345 17.29 -0.06 15.03
CA PRO A 345 18.20 0.38 16.07
C PRO A 345 17.69 1.63 16.81
N GLY A 346 17.68 1.54 18.15
CA GLY A 346 17.28 2.65 19.02
C GLY A 346 15.77 2.93 19.09
N LEU A 347 14.93 2.05 18.54
CA LEU A 347 13.48 2.14 18.62
C LEU A 347 12.94 1.37 19.83
N ALA A 348 11.70 1.70 20.24
CA ALA A 348 10.98 0.98 21.27
C ALA A 348 10.59 -0.43 20.78
N GLN A 349 10.45 -1.38 21.71
CA GLN A 349 10.07 -2.76 21.43
C GLN A 349 8.72 -3.06 22.07
N GLY A 350 7.88 -3.84 21.38
CA GLY A 350 6.56 -4.25 21.86
C GLY A 350 5.62 -3.07 22.10
N GLN A 351 5.84 -1.95 21.44
CA GLN A 351 5.03 -0.74 21.56
C GLN A 351 3.85 -0.76 20.60
N VAL A 352 2.70 -0.28 21.07
CA VAL A 352 1.58 0.15 20.21
C VAL A 352 1.54 1.67 20.23
N CYS A 353 1.49 2.28 19.06
CA CYS A 353 1.35 3.72 18.88
C CYS A 353 -0.01 4.02 18.26
N ASP A 354 -0.85 4.78 18.99
CA ASP A 354 -2.19 5.17 18.56
C ASP A 354 -2.24 6.59 17.94
N ASP A 355 -1.08 7.23 17.76
CA ASP A 355 -0.99 8.50 17.05
C ASP A 355 -1.25 8.29 15.55
N LEU A 356 -1.88 9.29 14.92
CA LEU A 356 -2.21 9.22 13.50
C LEU A 356 -0.96 9.18 12.63
N ALA A 357 -0.85 8.17 11.80
CA ALA A 357 0.17 8.01 10.78
C ALA A 357 -0.45 7.87 9.38
N ALA A 358 0.32 8.13 8.36
CA ALA A 358 -0.10 8.01 6.97
C ALA A 358 1.03 7.42 6.11
N ILE A 359 0.68 6.82 4.98
CA ILE A 359 1.68 6.15 4.13
C ILE A 359 2.74 7.11 3.55
N GLU A 360 2.43 8.39 3.38
CA GLU A 360 3.41 9.41 2.97
C GLU A 360 4.48 9.69 4.04
N ASP A 361 4.29 9.25 5.28
CA ASP A 361 5.27 9.37 6.36
C ASP A 361 6.48 8.45 6.17
N ILE A 362 6.35 7.43 5.33
CA ILE A 362 7.43 6.46 5.06
C ILE A 362 8.63 7.13 4.40
N TYR A 363 8.41 8.04 3.46
CA TYR A 363 9.48 8.79 2.80
C TYR A 363 10.39 9.51 3.80
N PRO A 364 9.89 10.45 4.65
CA PRO A 364 10.74 11.13 5.62
C PRO A 364 11.28 10.21 6.71
N THR A 365 10.57 9.13 7.05
CA THR A 365 11.03 8.13 8.03
C THR A 365 12.28 7.41 7.52
N ILE A 366 12.30 6.99 6.26
CA ILE A 366 13.45 6.33 5.64
C ILE A 366 14.63 7.30 5.54
N LEU A 367 14.41 8.56 5.14
CA LEU A 367 15.48 9.55 5.07
C LEU A 367 16.11 9.80 6.43
N GLU A 368 15.31 9.97 7.49
CA GLU A 368 15.83 10.15 8.86
C GLU A 368 16.57 8.89 9.33
N ALA A 369 16.06 7.69 9.07
CA ALA A 369 16.73 6.43 9.40
C ALA A 369 18.10 6.32 8.71
N ALA A 370 18.20 6.83 7.48
CA ALA A 370 19.46 6.90 6.73
C ALA A 370 20.39 8.04 7.15
N GLY A 371 19.97 8.92 8.04
CA GLY A 371 20.72 10.12 8.43
C GLY A 371 20.78 11.19 7.33
N LEU A 372 19.86 11.15 6.37
CA LEU A 372 19.76 12.12 5.29
C LEU A 372 18.85 13.30 5.68
N PRO A 373 19.03 14.47 5.05
CA PRO A 373 18.12 15.60 5.27
C PRO A 373 16.68 15.22 4.97
N CYS A 374 15.81 15.47 5.94
CA CYS A 374 14.38 15.22 5.81
C CYS A 374 13.68 16.55 5.51
N PRO A 375 12.89 16.63 4.41
CA PRO A 375 12.07 17.81 4.15
C PRO A 375 11.02 17.96 5.26
N ARG A 376 10.79 19.19 5.72
CA ARG A 376 9.75 19.47 6.72
C ARG A 376 8.51 20.05 6.06
N PRO A 377 7.30 19.66 6.48
CA PRO A 377 6.05 20.16 5.91
C PRO A 377 5.87 21.67 6.04
N ASP A 378 6.54 22.28 7.04
CA ASP A 378 6.45 23.70 7.41
C ASP A 378 7.60 24.57 6.88
N GLU A 379 8.59 24.04 6.22
CA GLU A 379 9.60 24.81 5.51
C GLU A 379 8.99 25.53 4.29
N ARG A 380 8.24 26.61 4.61
CA ARG A 380 7.21 27.21 3.78
C ARG A 380 7.69 28.17 2.69
N ARG A 381 9.01 28.43 2.54
CA ARG A 381 9.48 29.37 1.52
C ARG A 381 10.78 28.88 0.88
N PRO A 382 10.78 28.69 -0.45
CA PRO A 382 12.04 28.71 -1.17
C PRO A 382 12.68 30.09 -0.94
N VAL A 383 13.83 30.11 -0.33
CA VAL A 383 14.65 31.32 -0.29
C VAL A 383 15.23 31.50 -1.69
N PRO A 384 15.02 32.65 -2.35
CA PRO A 384 15.58 32.87 -3.68
C PRO A 384 17.09 32.59 -3.69
N GLY A 385 17.54 31.68 -4.57
CA GLY A 385 18.94 31.31 -4.72
C GLY A 385 19.43 30.15 -3.84
N GLN A 386 18.59 29.54 -3.02
CA GLN A 386 18.90 28.26 -2.36
C GLN A 386 18.18 27.10 -3.09
N PRO A 387 18.79 25.89 -3.14
CA PRO A 387 18.07 24.70 -3.59
C PRO A 387 16.81 24.55 -2.72
N THR A 388 15.64 24.47 -3.35
CA THR A 388 14.41 24.19 -2.63
C THR A 388 14.52 22.79 -2.05
N ALA A 389 14.47 22.64 -0.73
CA ALA A 389 14.27 21.35 -0.11
C ALA A 389 12.97 20.75 -0.72
N PRO A 390 12.98 19.48 -1.14
CA PRO A 390 11.80 18.88 -1.72
C PRO A 390 10.66 18.94 -0.69
N PHE A 391 9.50 19.42 -1.11
CA PHE A 391 8.31 19.46 -0.28
C PHE A 391 7.87 18.02 0.03
N CYS A 392 7.55 17.73 1.31
CA CYS A 392 7.01 16.46 1.76
C CYS A 392 5.73 16.72 2.56
N ALA A 393 4.66 15.97 2.32
CA ALA A 393 3.43 16.01 3.11
C ALA A 393 3.55 15.16 4.38
N GLY A 394 4.40 14.14 4.35
CA GLY A 394 4.65 13.22 5.45
C GLY A 394 5.50 13.81 6.57
N ARG A 395 5.47 13.14 7.72
CA ARG A 395 6.31 13.42 8.90
C ARG A 395 7.04 12.14 9.32
N SER A 396 8.30 12.23 9.71
CA SER A 396 9.01 11.04 10.18
C SER A 396 8.35 10.44 11.42
N LEU A 397 8.23 9.12 11.41
CA LEU A 397 7.63 8.32 12.47
C LEU A 397 8.64 7.88 13.52
N LEU A 398 9.93 8.18 13.36
CA LEU A 398 10.97 7.65 14.26
C LEU A 398 10.82 8.15 15.70
N GLU A 399 10.36 9.39 15.93
CA GLU A 399 10.10 9.86 17.30
C GLU A 399 8.95 9.09 17.95
N LEU A 400 7.87 8.83 17.22
CA LEU A 400 6.78 7.98 17.69
C LEU A 400 7.26 6.54 17.96
N ALA A 401 8.08 5.99 17.07
CA ALA A 401 8.68 4.68 17.24
C ALA A 401 9.70 4.59 18.38
N ARG A 402 10.18 5.73 18.88
CA ARG A 402 10.98 5.84 20.11
C ARG A 402 10.13 6.04 21.38
N GLY A 403 8.80 6.04 21.25
CA GLY A 403 7.85 6.25 22.35
C GLY A 403 7.67 7.74 22.71
N ARG A 404 7.89 8.66 21.81
CA ARG A 404 7.78 10.10 22.04
C ARG A 404 6.85 10.75 21.01
N THR A 405 5.72 11.30 21.45
CA THR A 405 4.82 12.06 20.58
C THR A 405 5.24 13.54 20.57
N PRO A 406 5.64 14.11 19.41
CA PRO A 406 5.90 15.54 19.29
C PRO A 406 4.64 16.37 19.62
N ALA A 407 4.83 17.51 20.33
CA ALA A 407 3.72 18.35 20.78
C ALA A 407 2.87 18.94 19.62
N ASP A 408 3.46 19.05 18.44
CA ASP A 408 2.82 19.53 17.21
C ASP A 408 2.38 18.39 16.29
N TRP A 409 2.23 17.15 16.81
CA TRP A 409 1.81 16.04 15.98
C TRP A 409 0.43 16.29 15.39
N ARG A 410 0.16 15.65 14.24
CA ARG A 410 -1.09 15.88 13.48
C ARG A 410 -2.33 15.41 14.23
N GLU A 411 -3.42 16.15 14.08
CA GLU A 411 -4.74 15.78 14.59
C GLU A 411 -5.65 15.14 13.53
N ALA A 412 -5.21 15.16 12.25
CA ALA A 412 -5.96 14.58 11.15
C ALA A 412 -5.06 14.04 10.05
N VAL A 413 -5.56 13.05 9.33
CA VAL A 413 -5.05 12.59 8.03
C VAL A 413 -6.09 12.87 6.95
N PHE A 414 -5.63 13.01 5.71
CA PHE A 414 -6.48 13.35 4.57
C PHE A 414 -6.32 12.27 3.50
N ILE A 415 -7.44 11.79 2.99
CA ILE A 415 -7.52 10.67 2.05
C ILE A 415 -8.26 11.16 0.82
N GLU A 416 -7.81 10.76 -0.35
CA GLU A 416 -8.38 11.20 -1.61
C GLU A 416 -8.48 10.05 -2.62
N SER A 417 -9.55 9.99 -3.38
CA SER A 417 -9.69 9.10 -4.52
C SER A 417 -10.23 9.83 -5.73
N PHE A 418 -9.79 9.42 -6.91
CA PHE A 418 -10.02 10.10 -8.17
C PHE A 418 -10.53 9.12 -9.23
N ASN A 419 -11.72 8.57 -9.03
CA ASN A 419 -12.45 7.86 -10.07
C ASN A 419 -11.62 6.81 -10.85
N ASN A 420 -11.18 5.77 -10.17
CA ASN A 420 -10.25 4.81 -10.72
C ASN A 420 -10.87 3.85 -11.75
N LEU A 421 -12.06 3.31 -11.49
CA LEU A 421 -12.59 2.17 -12.25
C LEU A 421 -13.76 2.47 -13.18
N ASP A 422 -14.55 3.51 -12.93
CA ASP A 422 -15.64 3.92 -13.82
C ASP A 422 -15.90 5.41 -13.77
N SER A 423 -15.30 6.11 -14.72
CA SER A 423 -15.40 7.57 -14.85
C SER A 423 -16.81 8.11 -15.05
N ARG A 424 -17.79 7.24 -15.31
CA ARG A 424 -19.17 7.62 -15.60
C ARG A 424 -20.07 7.61 -14.36
N LEU A 425 -19.59 7.06 -13.23
CA LEU A 425 -20.39 6.97 -12.02
C LEU A 425 -20.15 8.19 -11.11
N PRO A 426 -21.20 9.01 -10.82
CA PRO A 426 -21.09 10.08 -9.83
C PRO A 426 -20.67 9.53 -8.46
N GLY A 427 -19.83 10.28 -7.74
CA GLY A 427 -19.37 9.91 -6.40
C GLY A 427 -18.11 9.03 -6.36
N ASN A 428 -17.46 8.77 -7.48
CA ASN A 428 -16.15 8.11 -7.49
C ASN A 428 -14.99 9.06 -7.13
N TRP A 429 -15.26 10.36 -7.03
CA TRP A 429 -14.32 11.37 -6.52
C TRP A 429 -14.66 11.61 -5.07
N VAL A 430 -13.72 11.40 -4.17
CA VAL A 430 -13.95 11.60 -2.74
C VAL A 430 -12.74 12.22 -2.07
N LYS A 431 -13.02 13.14 -1.17
CA LYS A 431 -12.04 13.71 -0.24
C LYS A 431 -12.51 13.43 1.17
N THR A 432 -11.63 12.88 1.98
CA THR A 432 -11.94 12.47 3.35
C THR A 432 -10.96 13.09 4.32
N VAL A 433 -11.47 13.56 5.45
CA VAL A 433 -10.70 13.88 6.64
C VAL A 433 -10.98 12.84 7.73
N ARG A 434 -9.92 12.31 8.32
CA ARG A 434 -9.93 11.28 9.38
C ARG A 434 -9.16 11.82 10.59
N THR A 435 -9.86 12.05 11.70
CA THR A 435 -9.26 12.33 13.01
C THR A 435 -9.17 11.05 13.84
N ALA A 436 -8.75 11.13 15.10
CA ALA A 436 -8.76 9.97 15.99
C ALA A 436 -10.16 9.34 16.12
N ASP A 437 -11.19 10.18 16.23
CA ASP A 437 -12.53 9.77 16.62
C ASP A 437 -13.63 10.10 15.60
N ALA A 438 -13.26 10.59 14.40
CA ALA A 438 -14.24 10.95 13.39
C ALA A 438 -13.73 10.71 11.96
N ARG A 439 -14.66 10.38 11.07
CA ARG A 439 -14.43 10.39 9.62
C ARG A 439 -15.50 11.24 8.93
N TYR A 440 -15.08 12.14 8.05
CA TYR A 440 -15.97 12.88 7.16
C TYR A 440 -15.49 12.75 5.73
N SER A 441 -16.37 12.31 4.85
CA SER A 441 -16.12 12.13 3.42
C SER A 441 -17.09 12.98 2.61
N LEU A 442 -16.54 13.75 1.65
CA LEU A 442 -17.31 14.55 0.71
C LEU A 442 -17.10 13.99 -0.70
N TYR A 443 -18.19 13.57 -1.32
CA TYR A 443 -18.18 12.99 -2.66
C TYR A 443 -18.42 14.07 -3.71
N GLY A 444 -17.66 14.00 -4.80
CA GLY A 444 -17.74 14.96 -5.91
C GLY A 444 -19.09 14.98 -6.60
N GLU A 445 -19.33 16.01 -7.40
CA GLU A 445 -20.54 16.19 -8.20
C GLU A 445 -21.85 16.22 -7.39
N GLY A 446 -21.77 16.49 -6.07
CA GLY A 446 -22.93 16.47 -5.19
C GLY A 446 -23.49 15.06 -4.94
N ALA A 447 -22.70 14.02 -5.16
CA ALA A 447 -23.12 12.63 -5.06
C ALA A 447 -23.43 12.18 -3.62
N GLY A 448 -23.00 12.93 -2.60
CA GLY A 448 -23.30 12.63 -1.20
C GLY A 448 -22.21 13.06 -0.23
N GLU A 449 -22.43 12.75 1.04
CA GLU A 449 -21.46 12.95 2.11
C GLU A 449 -21.69 11.92 3.23
N GLN A 450 -20.63 11.59 3.95
CA GLN A 450 -20.67 10.69 5.10
C GLN A 450 -19.96 11.31 6.29
N LEU A 451 -20.55 11.16 7.47
CA LEU A 451 -19.98 11.58 8.76
C LEU A 451 -20.18 10.45 9.78
N PHE A 452 -19.12 10.00 10.40
CA PHE A 452 -19.18 8.98 11.45
C PHE A 452 -18.48 9.48 12.72
N ASP A 453 -19.10 9.21 13.88
CA ASP A 453 -18.48 9.29 15.20
C ASP A 453 -17.90 7.92 15.54
N LEU A 454 -16.62 7.74 15.36
CA LEU A 454 -15.96 6.45 15.48
C LEU A 454 -15.72 6.02 16.93
N ALA A 455 -15.91 6.92 17.89
CA ALA A 455 -15.89 6.57 19.31
C ALA A 455 -17.20 5.87 19.71
N ALA A 456 -18.33 6.27 19.12
CA ALA A 456 -19.64 5.68 19.36
C ALA A 456 -19.96 4.55 18.37
N ASP A 457 -19.51 4.66 17.13
CA ASP A 457 -19.79 3.78 16.00
C ASP A 457 -18.48 3.39 15.28
N PRO A 458 -17.66 2.51 15.88
CA PRO A 458 -16.39 2.09 15.28
C PRO A 458 -16.55 1.29 13.97
N ASP A 459 -17.72 0.72 13.74
CA ASP A 459 -18.04 -0.05 12.53
C ASP A 459 -18.68 0.81 11.42
N GLU A 460 -18.75 2.15 11.60
CA GLU A 460 -19.19 3.11 10.58
C GLU A 460 -20.57 2.76 9.98
N GLN A 461 -21.55 2.45 10.85
CA GLN A 461 -22.90 2.03 10.46
C GLN A 461 -23.88 3.19 10.36
N GLU A 462 -23.72 4.23 11.17
CA GLU A 462 -24.66 5.35 11.26
C GLU A 462 -24.08 6.62 10.63
N ASN A 463 -24.53 6.95 9.43
CA ASN A 463 -24.14 8.20 8.76
C ASN A 463 -24.87 9.40 9.37
N LEU A 464 -24.15 10.21 10.16
CA LEU A 464 -24.66 11.39 10.85
C LEU A 464 -24.78 12.64 9.96
N ALA A 465 -24.38 12.57 8.69
CA ALA A 465 -24.31 13.75 7.82
C ALA A 465 -25.68 14.41 7.58
N ALA A 466 -26.78 13.65 7.58
CA ALA A 466 -28.14 14.16 7.42
C ALA A 466 -28.80 14.56 8.74
N ASP A 467 -28.25 14.17 9.89
CA ASP A 467 -28.86 14.44 11.19
C ASP A 467 -28.70 15.91 11.61
N PRO A 468 -29.82 16.66 11.82
CA PRO A 468 -29.75 18.04 12.23
C PRO A 468 -29.05 18.25 13.58
N THR A 469 -29.07 17.26 14.48
CA THR A 469 -28.46 17.37 15.81
C THR A 469 -26.94 17.37 15.72
N HIS A 470 -26.38 16.78 14.66
CA HIS A 470 -24.93 16.70 14.37
C HIS A 470 -24.44 17.81 13.41
N ARG A 471 -25.28 18.82 13.11
CA ARG A 471 -24.93 19.90 12.17
C ARG A 471 -23.63 20.63 12.52
N ARG A 472 -23.37 20.88 13.81
CA ARG A 472 -22.15 21.55 14.27
C ARG A 472 -20.93 20.66 14.06
N PHE A 473 -21.04 19.39 14.39
CA PHE A 473 -19.97 18.39 14.20
C PHE A 473 -19.62 18.25 12.72
N ARG A 474 -20.64 18.09 11.86
CA ARG A 474 -20.46 18.08 10.41
C ARG A 474 -19.73 19.31 9.90
N GLN A 475 -20.14 20.51 10.36
CA GLN A 475 -19.51 21.76 9.94
C GLN A 475 -18.03 21.81 10.36
N GLN A 476 -17.69 21.39 11.57
CA GLN A 476 -16.30 21.35 12.05
C GLN A 476 -15.42 20.44 11.17
N MET A 477 -15.89 19.24 10.88
CA MET A 477 -15.15 18.30 10.03
C MET A 477 -15.01 18.79 8.58
N ARG A 478 -16.06 19.41 8.06
CA ARG A 478 -16.03 20.02 6.73
C ARG A 478 -15.08 21.20 6.65
N ASP A 479 -15.04 22.06 7.66
CA ASP A 479 -14.12 23.19 7.72
C ASP A 479 -12.67 22.71 7.81
N LEU A 480 -12.41 21.66 8.57
CA LEU A 480 -11.09 21.03 8.64
C LEU A 480 -10.64 20.53 7.25
N LEU A 481 -11.52 19.85 6.53
CA LEU A 481 -11.24 19.40 5.16
C LEU A 481 -10.99 20.59 4.21
N LEU A 482 -11.81 21.63 4.28
CA LEU A 482 -11.65 22.82 3.42
C LEU A 482 -10.36 23.58 3.72
N GLN A 483 -9.99 23.73 4.99
CA GLN A 483 -8.73 24.37 5.38
C GLN A 483 -7.54 23.60 4.83
N HIS A 484 -7.59 22.25 4.89
CA HIS A 484 -6.56 21.41 4.30
C HIS A 484 -6.44 21.66 2.80
N LEU A 485 -7.54 21.62 2.06
CA LEU A 485 -7.56 21.83 0.60
C LEU A 485 -7.03 23.22 0.18
N LEU A 486 -7.25 24.25 1.02
CA LEU A 486 -6.75 25.61 0.75
C LEU A 486 -5.24 25.75 0.92
N VAL A 487 -4.63 24.95 1.78
CA VAL A 487 -3.18 25.01 2.05
C VAL A 487 -2.39 23.89 1.36
N GLU A 488 -3.08 22.96 0.72
CA GLU A 488 -2.45 21.90 -0.06
C GLU A 488 -1.58 22.50 -1.16
N ARG A 489 -0.31 22.07 -1.22
CA ARG A 489 0.66 22.62 -2.14
C ARG A 489 1.04 21.57 -3.17
N TYR A 490 1.09 22.00 -4.41
CA TYR A 490 1.64 21.21 -5.50
C TYR A 490 3.16 21.44 -5.58
N PRO A 491 3.97 20.40 -5.72
CA PRO A 491 5.42 20.52 -5.89
C PRO A 491 5.76 20.95 -7.32
N HIS A 492 5.14 22.02 -7.82
CA HIS A 492 5.60 22.63 -9.04
C HIS A 492 6.87 23.39 -8.73
N PRO A 493 7.95 23.19 -9.51
CA PRO A 493 9.09 24.11 -9.47
C PRO A 493 8.50 25.51 -9.67
N PRO A 494 8.99 26.53 -8.91
CA PRO A 494 8.52 27.87 -9.07
C PRO A 494 8.69 28.26 -10.55
N ARG A 495 7.57 28.38 -11.26
CA ARG A 495 7.62 28.96 -12.60
C ARG A 495 8.11 30.36 -12.39
N ASP A 496 9.30 30.65 -12.92
CA ASP A 496 9.89 31.96 -12.89
C ASP A 496 9.13 32.83 -13.93
N LEU A 497 7.87 33.16 -13.59
CA LEU A 497 6.99 33.98 -14.43
C LEU A 497 7.57 35.37 -14.71
N PHE A 498 8.50 35.82 -13.83
CA PHE A 498 9.19 37.09 -14.01
C PHE A 498 10.24 37.06 -15.12
N ARG A 499 10.74 35.90 -15.52
CA ARG A 499 11.64 35.78 -16.69
C ARG A 499 10.92 35.89 -18.04
N LEU A 500 9.60 35.76 -18.07
CA LEU A 500 8.83 35.82 -19.32
C LEU A 500 8.37 37.24 -19.72
N GLY A 501 8.75 38.26 -18.94
CA GLY A 501 8.46 39.67 -19.30
C GLY A 501 6.96 39.96 -19.45
N VAL A 502 6.10 39.20 -18.80
CA VAL A 502 4.66 39.44 -18.78
C VAL A 502 4.40 40.41 -17.59
N HIS A 503 4.36 41.70 -17.88
CA HIS A 503 3.87 42.75 -17.01
C HIS A 503 2.38 42.90 -17.13
#